data_77809331d95c54ce7c002926dd8a5ed6
#
_entry.id   77809331d95c54ce7c002926dd8a5ed6
#
_cell.length_a   1.000
_cell.length_b   1.000
_cell.length_c   1.000
_cell.angle_alpha   90.00
_cell.angle_beta   90.00
_cell.angle_gamma   90.00
#
_symmetry.space_group_name_H-M   'P 1'
#
loop_
_entity.id
_entity.type
_entity.pdbx_description
1 polymer ?
#
loop_
_entity_poly.entity_id
_entity_poly.type
_entity_poly.pdbx_seq_one_letter_code
_entity_poly.pdbx_strand_id
1 'polypeptide(L)'
;MLEMNEVSNILKNSTDKSFIILDEVGRGTSSDDGLSIAMSLVDYLSKKKKAKTVFATHFHELTVLENKLDNVINLKIDILEENDSLVFLRKISRGKSDRSYGIEVARMSGLPLDLIENAKVFMNKLDESDEIFKDNNKIIKSSIDDLNKIKIDELKNKVNLININELTPLEAINILNKLIDNIKEIWWKS
;
A
#
# COMPACT_ATOMS: atom_id res chain seq x y z
N MET A 1 -18.73 -2.82 -7.34
CA MET A 1 -20.22 -2.89 -7.43
C MET A 1 -20.81 -4.00 -6.56
N LEU A 2 -20.34 -5.25 -6.61
CA LEU A 2 -20.92 -6.35 -5.83
C LEU A 2 -20.87 -6.04 -4.32
N GLU A 3 -19.72 -5.66 -3.80
CA GLU A 3 -19.50 -5.28 -2.40
C GLU A 3 -20.49 -4.22 -1.90
N MET A 4 -20.70 -3.13 -2.66
CA MET A 4 -21.63 -2.07 -2.27
C MET A 4 -23.09 -2.54 -2.29
N ASN A 5 -23.44 -3.48 -3.16
CA ASN A 5 -24.77 -4.10 -3.15
C ASN A 5 -24.98 -4.96 -1.90
N GLU A 6 -23.95 -5.69 -1.46
CA GLU A 6 -24.00 -6.48 -0.23
C GLU A 6 -24.15 -5.57 1.00
N VAL A 7 -23.35 -4.50 1.10
CA VAL A 7 -23.47 -3.51 2.17
C VAL A 7 -24.87 -2.88 2.16
N SER A 8 -25.39 -2.49 0.99
CA SER A 8 -26.75 -1.96 0.88
C SER A 8 -27.80 -2.95 1.37
N ASN A 9 -27.67 -4.24 1.02
CA ASN A 9 -28.57 -5.28 1.46
C ASN A 9 -28.52 -5.49 2.98
N ILE A 10 -27.32 -5.52 3.57
CA ILE A 10 -27.12 -5.59 5.02
C ILE A 10 -27.79 -4.41 5.70
N LEU A 11 -27.57 -3.18 5.23
CA LEU A 11 -28.14 -1.99 5.81
C LEU A 11 -29.67 -1.94 5.72
N LYS A 12 -30.27 -2.47 4.64
CA LYS A 12 -31.72 -2.54 4.49
C LYS A 12 -32.37 -3.53 5.43
N ASN A 13 -31.76 -4.70 5.61
CA ASN A 13 -32.38 -5.84 6.28
C ASN A 13 -31.95 -5.99 7.76
N SER A 14 -30.86 -5.35 8.19
CA SER A 14 -30.38 -5.45 9.57
C SER A 14 -31.27 -4.68 10.55
N THR A 15 -31.37 -5.19 11.77
CA THR A 15 -32.04 -4.61 12.91
C THR A 15 -31.04 -4.42 14.07
N ASP A 16 -31.46 -3.85 15.17
CA ASP A 16 -30.67 -3.74 16.42
C ASP A 16 -30.28 -5.12 17.03
N LYS A 17 -30.98 -6.19 16.64
CA LYS A 17 -30.70 -7.57 17.05
C LYS A 17 -29.74 -8.31 16.10
N SER A 18 -29.36 -7.68 15.01
CA SER A 18 -28.44 -8.29 14.04
C SER A 18 -27.01 -8.30 14.55
N PHE A 19 -26.25 -9.30 14.12
CA PHE A 19 -24.79 -9.32 14.21
C PHE A 19 -24.22 -9.17 12.81
N ILE A 20 -23.40 -8.15 12.59
CA ILE A 20 -22.86 -7.76 11.29
C ILE A 20 -21.36 -7.98 11.32
N ILE A 21 -20.83 -8.62 10.29
CA ILE A 21 -19.39 -8.74 10.06
C ILE A 21 -19.08 -8.06 8.74
N LEU A 22 -18.21 -7.07 8.77
CA LEU A 22 -17.73 -6.34 7.60
C LEU A 22 -16.20 -6.54 7.52
N ASP A 23 -15.75 -6.89 6.33
CA ASP A 23 -14.35 -7.15 6.06
C ASP A 23 -13.89 -6.32 4.88
N GLU A 24 -12.91 -5.42 5.12
CA GLU A 24 -12.23 -4.60 4.11
C GLU A 24 -13.17 -3.78 3.19
N VAL A 25 -14.30 -3.27 3.70
CA VAL A 25 -15.23 -2.47 2.91
C VAL A 25 -14.56 -1.19 2.42
N GLY A 26 -14.70 -0.89 1.12
CA GLY A 26 -14.08 0.27 0.48
C GLY A 26 -12.76 -0.02 -0.23
N ARG A 27 -12.25 -1.28 -0.19
CA ARG A 27 -10.99 -1.65 -0.84
C ARG A 27 -11.03 -1.56 -2.39
N GLY A 28 -12.22 -1.63 -3.00
CA GLY A 28 -12.40 -1.66 -4.46
C GLY A 28 -12.52 -0.29 -5.14
N THR A 29 -12.19 0.81 -4.44
CA THR A 29 -12.26 2.17 -4.97
C THR A 29 -11.00 2.97 -4.59
N SER A 30 -10.97 4.29 -4.84
CA SER A 30 -9.87 5.14 -4.37
C SER A 30 -9.79 5.14 -2.84
N SER A 31 -8.58 5.35 -2.29
CA SER A 31 -8.37 5.35 -0.83
C SER A 31 -9.28 6.34 -0.13
N ASP A 32 -9.44 7.55 -0.69
CA ASP A 32 -10.25 8.62 -0.08
C ASP A 32 -11.75 8.29 -0.12
N ASP A 33 -12.25 7.75 -1.24
CA ASP A 33 -13.64 7.30 -1.35
C ASP A 33 -13.91 6.13 -0.40
N GLY A 34 -13.00 5.14 -0.38
CA GLY A 34 -13.10 3.98 0.48
C GLY A 34 -13.14 4.35 1.95
N LEU A 35 -12.22 5.20 2.40
CA LEU A 35 -12.16 5.72 3.76
C LEU A 35 -13.44 6.49 4.12
N SER A 36 -13.91 7.39 3.23
CA SER A 36 -15.10 8.19 3.44
C SER A 36 -16.35 7.32 3.59
N ILE A 37 -16.48 6.30 2.76
CA ILE A 37 -17.58 5.31 2.85
C ILE A 37 -17.49 4.54 4.17
N ALA A 38 -16.29 4.03 4.52
CA ALA A 38 -16.07 3.26 5.74
C ALA A 38 -16.38 4.09 7.00
N MET A 39 -15.90 5.33 7.09
CA MET A 39 -16.23 6.25 8.19
C MET A 39 -17.74 6.48 8.32
N SER A 40 -18.40 6.77 7.20
CA SER A 40 -19.84 7.00 7.17
C SER A 40 -20.64 5.76 7.56
N LEU A 41 -20.15 4.59 7.17
CA LEU A 41 -20.76 3.31 7.48
C LEU A 41 -20.69 2.99 8.98
N VAL A 42 -19.53 3.20 9.62
CA VAL A 42 -19.36 3.02 11.06
C VAL A 42 -20.28 3.98 11.83
N ASP A 43 -20.32 5.26 11.45
CA ASP A 43 -21.20 6.26 12.07
C ASP A 43 -22.69 5.87 11.93
N TYR A 44 -23.10 5.44 10.75
CA TYR A 44 -24.46 5.02 10.49
C TYR A 44 -24.88 3.78 11.30
N LEU A 45 -24.02 2.75 11.32
CA LEU A 45 -24.27 1.52 12.08
C LEU A 45 -24.34 1.80 13.58
N SER A 46 -23.44 2.63 14.09
CA SER A 46 -23.37 3.05 15.49
C SER A 46 -24.60 3.82 15.94
N LYS A 47 -25.04 4.83 15.18
CA LYS A 47 -26.10 5.77 15.58
C LYS A 47 -27.50 5.30 15.19
N LYS A 48 -27.64 4.72 13.99
CA LYS A 48 -28.95 4.42 13.41
C LYS A 48 -29.37 2.97 13.57
N LYS A 49 -28.48 2.05 13.24
CA LYS A 49 -28.82 0.61 13.28
C LYS A 49 -28.63 0.01 14.65
N LYS A 50 -27.60 0.43 15.39
CA LYS A 50 -27.26 -0.08 16.72
C LYS A 50 -27.06 -1.58 16.78
N ALA A 51 -26.81 -2.20 15.63
CA ALA A 51 -26.50 -3.62 15.49
C ALA A 51 -25.11 -3.90 16.04
N LYS A 52 -24.90 -5.08 16.62
CA LYS A 52 -23.56 -5.54 17.02
C LYS A 52 -22.74 -5.78 15.76
N THR A 53 -21.65 -5.03 15.62
CA THR A 53 -20.84 -5.05 14.38
C THR A 53 -19.38 -5.31 14.69
N VAL A 54 -18.76 -6.19 13.92
CA VAL A 54 -17.30 -6.34 13.82
C VAL A 54 -16.90 -5.83 12.45
N PHE A 55 -15.98 -4.87 12.44
CA PHE A 55 -15.49 -4.25 11.20
C PHE A 55 -13.98 -4.44 11.13
N ALA A 56 -13.53 -5.32 10.23
CA ALA A 56 -12.10 -5.47 9.92
C ALA A 56 -11.74 -4.50 8.79
N THR A 57 -10.63 -3.78 8.96
CA THR A 57 -10.21 -2.76 8.00
C THR A 57 -8.72 -2.49 8.10
N HIS A 58 -8.14 -2.04 7.01
CA HIS A 58 -6.77 -1.50 6.94
C HIS A 58 -6.72 0.04 7.08
N PHE A 59 -7.86 0.72 7.17
CA PHE A 59 -7.92 2.17 7.37
C PHE A 59 -7.63 2.53 8.82
N HIS A 60 -6.40 2.93 9.12
CA HIS A 60 -5.98 3.36 10.47
C HIS A 60 -6.74 4.59 10.96
N GLU A 61 -7.20 5.44 10.06
CA GLU A 61 -7.96 6.65 10.34
C GLU A 61 -9.29 6.37 11.03
N LEU A 62 -9.88 5.18 10.84
CA LEU A 62 -11.11 4.81 11.56
C LEU A 62 -10.91 4.68 13.06
N THR A 63 -9.68 4.47 13.53
CA THR A 63 -9.40 4.34 14.97
C THR A 63 -9.78 5.57 15.79
N VAL A 64 -9.84 6.75 15.18
CA VAL A 64 -10.27 7.98 15.84
C VAL A 64 -11.75 7.97 16.24
N LEU A 65 -12.55 7.07 15.65
CA LEU A 65 -13.98 6.99 15.91
C LEU A 65 -14.28 6.46 17.33
N GLU A 66 -13.39 5.70 17.97
CA GLU A 66 -13.51 5.31 19.38
C GLU A 66 -13.60 6.56 20.30
N ASN A 67 -12.91 7.65 19.97
CA ASN A 67 -12.95 8.88 20.73
C ASN A 67 -14.18 9.76 20.44
N LYS A 68 -14.93 9.45 19.37
CA LYS A 68 -16.07 10.25 18.90
C LYS A 68 -17.42 9.55 19.13
N LEU A 69 -17.40 8.25 19.32
CA LEU A 69 -18.59 7.41 19.38
C LEU A 69 -18.47 6.46 20.59
N ASP A 70 -19.32 6.65 21.60
CA ASP A 70 -19.27 5.92 22.88
C ASP A 70 -19.43 4.40 22.77
N ASN A 71 -20.00 3.92 21.67
CA ASN A 71 -20.30 2.52 21.40
C ASN A 71 -19.37 1.89 20.35
N VAL A 72 -18.24 2.53 20.06
CA VAL A 72 -17.18 2.00 19.18
C VAL A 72 -15.94 1.73 20.01
N ILE A 73 -15.31 0.59 19.80
CA ILE A 73 -14.04 0.21 20.40
C ILE A 73 -13.06 -0.27 19.35
N ASN A 74 -11.80 0.05 19.53
CA ASN A 74 -10.72 -0.46 18.69
C ASN A 74 -10.19 -1.78 19.23
N LEU A 75 -10.00 -2.71 18.33
CA LEU A 75 -9.36 -4.00 18.58
C LEU A 75 -8.19 -4.18 17.63
N LYS A 76 -7.15 -4.87 18.10
CA LYS A 76 -5.98 -5.22 17.30
C LYS A 76 -5.62 -6.68 17.45
N ILE A 77 -4.94 -7.24 16.46
CA ILE A 77 -4.31 -8.55 16.55
C ILE A 77 -2.95 -8.38 17.23
N ASP A 78 -2.69 -9.19 18.27
CA ASP A 78 -1.40 -9.18 18.94
C ASP A 78 -0.34 -9.84 18.06
N ILE A 79 0.77 -9.15 17.89
CA ILE A 79 1.93 -9.59 17.12
C ILE A 79 3.14 -9.54 18.04
N LEU A 80 3.93 -10.61 18.03
CA LEU A 80 5.21 -10.68 18.71
C LEU A 80 6.32 -10.49 17.68
N GLU A 81 7.18 -9.49 17.92
CA GLU A 81 8.41 -9.29 17.15
C GLU A 81 9.56 -9.97 17.91
N GLU A 82 10.15 -11.00 17.32
CA GLU A 82 11.27 -11.74 17.90
C GLU A 82 12.33 -12.00 16.82
N ASN A 83 13.57 -11.53 17.06
CA ASN A 83 14.73 -11.77 16.18
C ASN A 83 14.44 -11.51 14.68
N ASP A 84 13.94 -10.34 14.33
CA ASP A 84 13.55 -9.97 12.95
C ASP A 84 12.42 -10.85 12.34
N SER A 85 11.74 -11.61 13.14
CA SER A 85 10.59 -12.42 12.73
C SER A 85 9.31 -11.95 13.40
N LEU A 86 8.20 -12.00 12.66
CA LEU A 86 6.87 -11.68 13.17
C LEU A 86 6.13 -12.97 13.47
N VAL A 87 5.61 -13.06 14.68
CA VAL A 87 4.71 -14.14 15.08
C VAL A 87 3.32 -13.56 15.33
N PHE A 88 2.37 -13.92 14.48
CA PHE A 88 0.97 -13.57 14.68
C PHE A 88 0.38 -14.47 15.79
N LEU A 89 0.13 -13.90 16.95
CA LEU A 89 -0.36 -14.66 18.12
C LEU A 89 -1.82 -15.09 17.95
N ARG A 90 -2.51 -14.64 16.91
CA ARG A 90 -3.94 -14.92 16.66
C ARG A 90 -4.82 -14.58 17.87
N LYS A 91 -4.39 -13.61 18.65
CA LYS A 91 -5.08 -13.11 19.82
C LYS A 91 -5.53 -11.68 19.53
N ILE A 92 -6.75 -11.39 19.93
CA ILE A 92 -7.34 -10.04 19.78
C ILE A 92 -7.27 -9.36 21.14
N SER A 93 -6.74 -8.14 21.17
CA SER A 93 -6.68 -7.29 22.34
C SER A 93 -7.29 -5.91 22.05
N ARG A 94 -7.62 -5.17 23.10
CA ARG A 94 -8.13 -3.80 22.99
C ARG A 94 -7.01 -2.85 22.61
N GLY A 95 -7.29 -1.94 21.69
CA GLY A 95 -6.38 -0.90 21.25
C GLY A 95 -6.30 -0.81 19.72
N LYS A 96 -5.51 0.15 19.25
CA LYS A 96 -5.21 0.34 17.84
C LYS A 96 -3.86 -0.30 17.47
N SER A 97 -3.70 -0.70 16.22
CA SER A 97 -2.40 -1.05 15.68
C SER A 97 -1.67 0.22 15.29
N ASP A 98 -0.45 0.41 15.78
CA ASP A 98 0.36 1.60 15.50
C ASP A 98 1.24 1.42 14.26
N ARG A 99 1.30 0.19 13.69
CA ARG A 99 2.16 -0.14 12.55
C ARG A 99 1.47 -1.08 11.57
N SER A 100 1.81 -0.90 10.29
CA SER A 100 1.54 -1.88 9.24
C SER A 100 2.73 -2.84 9.12
N TYR A 101 2.48 -4.12 9.00
CA TYR A 101 3.51 -5.16 8.90
C TYR A 101 3.63 -5.72 7.47
N GLY A 102 3.13 -5.00 6.47
CA GLY A 102 3.08 -5.47 5.09
C GLY A 102 4.44 -5.81 4.50
N ILE A 103 5.47 -4.98 4.75
CA ILE A 103 6.83 -5.20 4.25
C ILE A 103 7.47 -6.43 4.92
N GLU A 104 7.27 -6.60 6.23
CA GLU A 104 7.77 -7.75 6.98
C GLU A 104 7.09 -9.05 6.53
N VAL A 105 5.78 -9.02 6.31
CA VAL A 105 5.03 -10.16 5.76
C VAL A 105 5.51 -10.50 4.35
N ALA A 106 5.77 -9.50 3.50
CA ALA A 106 6.33 -9.70 2.17
C ALA A 106 7.70 -10.40 2.23
N ARG A 107 8.57 -9.96 3.16
CA ARG A 107 9.88 -10.59 3.41
C ARG A 107 9.72 -12.06 3.86
N MET A 108 8.81 -12.33 4.79
CA MET A 108 8.54 -13.70 5.27
C MET A 108 7.93 -14.59 4.17
N SER A 109 7.23 -13.99 3.21
CA SER A 109 6.67 -14.68 2.05
C SER A 109 7.71 -14.99 0.96
N GLY A 110 8.97 -14.59 1.16
CA GLY A 110 10.08 -14.90 0.26
C GLY A 110 10.25 -13.94 -0.91
N LEU A 111 9.75 -12.70 -0.81
CA LEU A 111 10.07 -11.68 -1.81
C LEU A 111 11.57 -11.39 -1.81
N PRO A 112 12.17 -11.01 -2.97
CA PRO A 112 13.58 -10.68 -3.09
C PRO A 112 14.00 -9.58 -2.10
N LEU A 113 15.19 -9.74 -1.48
CA LEU A 113 15.67 -8.81 -0.44
C LEU A 113 15.86 -7.38 -0.95
N ASP A 114 16.34 -7.22 -2.18
CA ASP A 114 16.51 -5.93 -2.84
C ASP A 114 15.17 -5.20 -3.01
N LEU A 115 14.09 -5.92 -3.32
CA LEU A 115 12.75 -5.36 -3.37
C LEU A 115 12.29 -4.90 -1.97
N ILE A 116 12.53 -5.71 -0.94
CA ILE A 116 12.16 -5.38 0.44
C ILE A 116 12.93 -4.15 0.95
N GLU A 117 14.24 -4.06 0.67
CA GLU A 117 15.05 -2.89 1.03
C GLU A 117 14.55 -1.61 0.34
N ASN A 118 14.26 -1.70 -0.96
CA ASN A 118 13.66 -0.58 -1.69
C ASN A 118 12.30 -0.17 -1.11
N ALA A 119 11.44 -1.13 -0.77
CA ALA A 119 10.15 -0.83 -0.14
C ALA A 119 10.30 -0.08 1.20
N LYS A 120 11.28 -0.46 2.04
CA LYS A 120 11.60 0.27 3.28
C LYS A 120 12.06 1.70 3.02
N VAL A 121 12.90 1.90 2.00
CA VAL A 121 13.35 3.25 1.60
C VAL A 121 12.17 4.12 1.16
N PHE A 122 11.24 3.56 0.38
CA PHE A 122 10.03 4.29 -0.02
C PHE A 122 9.14 4.60 1.17
N MET A 123 8.95 3.65 2.10
CA MET A 123 8.14 3.85 3.29
C MET A 123 8.68 5.01 4.14
N ASN A 124 10.00 5.03 4.40
CA ASN A 124 10.62 6.12 5.15
C ASN A 124 10.43 7.49 4.48
N LYS A 125 10.51 7.55 3.15
CA LYS A 125 10.25 8.80 2.41
C LYS A 125 8.80 9.25 2.50
N LEU A 126 7.85 8.33 2.60
CA LEU A 126 6.43 8.64 2.80
C LEU A 126 6.19 9.20 4.20
N ASP A 127 6.86 8.63 5.22
CA ASP A 127 6.73 9.07 6.62
C ASP A 127 7.37 10.45 6.86
N GLU A 128 8.45 10.80 6.16
CA GLU A 128 9.14 12.09 6.29
C GLU A 128 8.37 13.26 5.67
N SER A 129 7.35 12.99 4.87
CA SER A 129 6.66 14.01 4.09
C SER A 129 5.17 14.09 4.39
N ASP A 130 4.82 14.72 5.53
CA ASP A 130 3.42 15.06 5.86
C ASP A 130 2.69 15.91 4.78
N GLU A 131 3.44 16.52 3.86
CA GLU A 131 2.89 17.27 2.71
C GLU A 131 2.54 16.40 1.49
N ILE A 132 3.06 15.17 1.41
CA ILE A 132 2.91 14.29 0.24
C ILE A 132 1.57 13.54 0.23
N PHE A 133 0.92 13.40 1.39
CA PHE A 133 -0.37 12.68 1.50
C PHE A 133 -1.56 13.38 0.82
N LYS A 134 -1.40 14.60 0.32
CA LYS A 134 -2.47 15.32 -0.40
C LYS A 134 -2.55 14.99 -1.88
N ASP A 135 -1.58 14.26 -2.44
CA ASP A 135 -1.57 13.97 -3.88
C ASP A 135 -0.88 12.63 -4.20
N ASN A 136 -1.53 11.49 -3.84
CA ASN A 136 -1.02 10.13 -4.09
C ASN A 136 -0.56 9.89 -5.54
N ASN A 137 -1.17 10.56 -6.52
CA ASN A 137 -0.78 10.48 -7.92
C ASN A 137 0.55 11.19 -8.21
N LYS A 138 0.92 12.19 -7.41
CA LYS A 138 2.16 12.97 -7.60
C LYS A 138 3.38 12.20 -7.10
N ILE A 139 3.23 11.43 -6.01
CA ILE A 139 4.32 10.65 -5.39
C ILE A 139 4.73 9.47 -6.28
N ILE A 140 3.76 8.70 -6.76
CA ILE A 140 4.04 7.57 -7.65
C ILE A 140 4.71 8.07 -8.93
N LYS A 141 4.25 9.21 -9.47
CA LYS A 141 4.83 9.80 -10.67
C LYS A 141 6.25 10.33 -10.42
N SER A 142 6.51 11.04 -9.30
CA SER A 142 7.86 11.51 -8.96
C SER A 142 8.83 10.36 -8.67
N SER A 143 8.40 9.30 -8.00
CA SER A 143 9.25 8.13 -7.72
C SER A 143 9.58 7.33 -8.97
N ILE A 144 8.65 7.22 -9.91
CA ILE A 144 8.90 6.59 -11.22
C ILE A 144 9.84 7.48 -12.06
N ASP A 145 9.66 8.80 -12.01
CA ASP A 145 10.52 9.76 -12.70
C ASP A 145 11.95 9.73 -12.13
N ASP A 146 12.12 9.60 -10.82
CA ASP A 146 13.43 9.47 -10.17
C ASP A 146 14.12 8.14 -10.51
N LEU A 147 13.40 7.03 -10.54
CA LEU A 147 13.93 5.73 -10.96
C LEU A 147 14.32 5.73 -12.45
N ASN A 148 13.50 6.35 -13.30
CA ASN A 148 13.82 6.51 -14.70
C ASN A 148 15.04 7.43 -14.90
N LYS A 149 15.17 8.50 -14.09
CA LYS A 149 16.32 9.40 -14.10
C LYS A 149 17.61 8.68 -13.72
N ILE A 150 17.60 7.85 -12.68
CA ILE A 150 18.75 7.04 -12.27
C ILE A 150 19.17 6.09 -13.42
N LYS A 151 18.22 5.37 -14.02
CA LYS A 151 18.49 4.48 -15.15
C LYS A 151 19.03 5.23 -16.39
N ILE A 152 18.49 6.42 -16.66
CA ILE A 152 18.97 7.29 -17.76
C ILE A 152 20.41 7.77 -17.47
N ASP A 153 20.73 8.14 -16.23
CA ASP A 153 22.07 8.60 -15.88
C ASP A 153 23.09 7.45 -15.91
N GLU A 154 22.71 6.25 -15.52
CA GLU A 154 23.53 5.05 -15.72
C GLU A 154 23.79 4.76 -17.21
N LEU A 155 22.77 4.92 -18.04
CA LEU A 155 22.89 4.73 -19.49
C LEU A 155 23.82 5.79 -20.10
N LYS A 156 23.69 7.06 -19.71
CA LYS A 156 24.61 8.14 -20.11
C LYS A 156 26.06 7.83 -19.72
N ASN A 157 26.29 7.36 -18.50
CA ASN A 157 27.61 7.00 -18.03
C ASN A 157 28.21 5.86 -18.87
N LYS A 158 27.42 4.83 -19.20
CA LYS A 158 27.87 3.73 -20.08
C LYS A 158 28.21 4.24 -21.47
N VAL A 159 27.39 5.13 -22.06
CA VAL A 159 27.64 5.71 -23.39
C VAL A 159 28.91 6.58 -23.39
N ASN A 160 29.12 7.39 -22.36
CA ASN A 160 30.31 8.26 -22.24
C ASN A 160 31.63 7.48 -22.08
N LEU A 161 31.60 6.24 -21.62
CA LEU A 161 32.76 5.37 -21.50
C LEU A 161 33.15 4.67 -22.80
N ILE A 162 32.34 4.78 -23.86
CA ILE A 162 32.60 4.14 -25.15
C ILE A 162 33.55 4.99 -25.99
N ASN A 163 34.76 4.47 -26.22
CA ASN A 163 35.69 5.08 -27.17
C ASN A 163 35.46 4.50 -28.57
N ILE A 164 34.74 5.22 -29.41
CA ILE A 164 34.33 4.79 -30.75
C ILE A 164 35.55 4.48 -31.64
N ASN A 165 36.67 5.16 -31.43
CA ASN A 165 37.86 5.00 -32.25
C ASN A 165 38.64 3.71 -32.00
N GLU A 166 38.35 3.01 -30.91
CA GLU A 166 39.01 1.75 -30.51
C GLU A 166 38.13 0.51 -30.75
N LEU A 167 36.90 0.70 -31.26
CA LEU A 167 35.95 -0.38 -31.46
C LEU A 167 36.09 -1.02 -32.86
N THR A 168 36.07 -2.33 -32.88
CA THR A 168 35.84 -3.08 -34.11
C THR A 168 34.38 -2.99 -34.55
N PRO A 169 34.05 -3.16 -35.85
CA PRO A 169 32.66 -3.12 -36.31
C PRO A 169 31.74 -4.12 -35.60
N LEU A 170 32.22 -5.27 -35.22
CA LEU A 170 31.44 -6.28 -34.50
C LEU A 170 31.15 -5.86 -33.06
N GLU A 171 32.12 -5.29 -32.37
CA GLU A 171 31.94 -4.76 -31.02
C GLU A 171 30.97 -3.56 -31.01
N ALA A 172 31.04 -2.68 -31.99
CA ALA A 172 30.12 -1.57 -32.15
C ALA A 172 28.66 -2.05 -32.30
N ILE A 173 28.41 -3.06 -33.10
CA ILE A 173 27.09 -3.66 -33.29
C ILE A 173 26.59 -4.29 -31.97
N ASN A 174 27.44 -5.00 -31.23
CA ASN A 174 27.08 -5.63 -29.97
C ASN A 174 26.75 -4.60 -28.88
N ILE A 175 27.51 -3.51 -28.82
CA ILE A 175 27.24 -2.39 -27.90
C ILE A 175 25.92 -1.71 -28.27
N LEU A 176 25.69 -1.45 -29.56
CA LEU A 176 24.46 -0.85 -30.03
C LEU A 176 23.22 -1.69 -29.66
N ASN A 177 23.27 -3.01 -29.87
CA ASN A 177 22.18 -3.91 -29.47
C ASN A 177 21.92 -3.86 -27.97
N LYS A 178 22.96 -3.89 -27.13
CA LYS A 178 22.80 -3.75 -25.66
C LYS A 178 22.19 -2.41 -25.25
N LEU A 179 22.54 -1.32 -25.91
CA LEU A 179 21.96 0.01 -25.65
C LEU A 179 20.49 0.07 -26.06
N ILE A 180 20.14 -0.54 -27.21
CA ILE A 180 18.75 -0.63 -27.65
C ILE A 180 17.89 -1.44 -26.68
N ASP A 181 18.40 -2.56 -26.17
CA ASP A 181 17.67 -3.38 -25.22
C ASP A 181 17.48 -2.65 -23.88
N ASN A 182 18.49 -1.96 -23.37
CA ASN A 182 18.37 -1.14 -22.17
C ASN A 182 17.35 0.02 -22.36
N ILE A 183 17.34 0.66 -23.55
CA ILE A 183 16.36 1.69 -23.87
C ILE A 183 14.95 1.12 -23.92
N LYS A 184 14.74 -0.05 -24.51
CA LYS A 184 13.43 -0.71 -24.53
C LYS A 184 12.92 -1.04 -23.13
N GLU A 185 13.78 -1.47 -22.22
CA GLU A 185 13.39 -1.74 -20.83
C GLU A 185 12.95 -0.48 -20.06
N ILE A 186 13.49 0.68 -20.43
CA ILE A 186 13.10 1.98 -19.81
C ILE A 186 11.79 2.51 -20.39
N TRP A 187 11.54 2.34 -21.68
CA TRP A 187 10.43 3.01 -22.39
C TRP A 187 9.21 2.12 -22.65
N TRP A 188 9.33 0.80 -22.62
CA TRP A 188 8.23 -0.10 -23.00
C TRP A 188 7.50 -0.75 -21.81
N LYS A 189 7.94 -0.48 -20.57
CA LYS A 189 7.25 -0.90 -19.33
C LYS A 189 6.49 0.26 -18.65
N SER A 190 6.28 1.36 -19.39
CA SER A 190 5.45 2.49 -18.96
C SER A 190 4.00 2.29 -19.37
#